data_dab5ce62942d700856f6753e3eeb00ac
#
_entry.id   dab5ce62942d700856f6753e3eeb00ac
#
_cell.length_a   1.000
_cell.length_b   1.000
_cell.length_c   1.000
_cell.angle_alpha   90.00
_cell.angle_beta   90.00
_cell.angle_gamma   90.00
#
_symmetry.space_group_name_H-M   'P 1'
#
loop_
_entity.id
_entity.type
_entity.pdbx_description
1 polymer ?
#
loop_
_entity_poly.entity_id
_entity_poly.type
_entity_poly.pdbx_seq_one_letter_code
_entity_poly.pdbx_strand_id
1 'polypeptide(L)' 'MSNNYNNIWKLHELPSHDARLFLDIIVTNAKYNKIQAIQYRDETVFVISEEQYQKLKNS' A
#
# COMPACT_ATOMS: atom_id res chain seq x y z
N MET A 1 -9.32 -17.31 -1.70
CA MET A 1 -8.39 -16.76 -0.73
C MET A 1 -8.65 -15.28 -0.49
N SER A 2 -8.82 -14.87 0.73
CA SER A 2 -9.12 -13.47 1.01
C SER A 2 -7.85 -12.65 1.10
N ASN A 3 -7.95 -11.41 0.61
CA ASN A 3 -6.86 -10.46 0.69
C ASN A 3 -6.90 -9.76 2.05
N ASN A 4 -5.73 -9.49 2.61
CA ASN A 4 -5.61 -8.75 3.85
C ASN A 4 -5.36 -7.26 3.62
N TYR A 5 -5.47 -6.82 2.37
CA TYR A 5 -5.23 -5.44 1.99
C TYR A 5 -6.39 -4.91 1.14
N ASN A 6 -6.55 -3.60 1.16
CA ASN A 6 -7.69 -2.95 0.53
C ASN A 6 -7.46 -2.62 -0.94
N ASN A 7 -6.23 -2.27 -1.31
CA ASN A 7 -5.89 -1.89 -2.67
C ASN A 7 -4.62 -2.58 -3.15
N ILE A 8 -4.59 -2.90 -4.42
CA ILE A 8 -3.39 -3.41 -5.08
C ILE A 8 -2.97 -2.38 -6.13
N TRP A 9 -1.71 -1.94 -6.04
CA TRP A 9 -1.13 -0.99 -6.97
C TRP A 9 -0.02 -1.69 -7.74
N LYS A 10 -0.19 -1.80 -9.04
CA LYS A 10 0.85 -2.40 -9.91
C LYS A 10 1.77 -1.28 -10.35
N LEU A 11 2.98 -1.28 -9.80
CA LEU A 11 3.91 -0.17 -10.00
C LEU A 11 4.20 0.11 -11.47
N HIS A 12 4.35 -0.95 -12.27
CA HIS A 12 4.65 -0.78 -13.69
C HIS A 12 3.49 -0.20 -14.51
N GLU A 13 2.28 -0.18 -13.93
CA GLU A 13 1.11 0.40 -14.59
C GLU A 13 0.84 1.84 -14.16
N LEU A 14 1.59 2.35 -13.20
CA LEU A 14 1.39 3.73 -12.74
C LEU A 14 2.08 4.68 -13.71
N PRO A 15 1.39 5.75 -14.13
CA PRO A 15 2.02 6.76 -14.97
C PRO A 15 3.19 7.42 -14.26
N SER A 16 4.35 7.43 -14.89
CA SER A 16 5.55 7.94 -14.23
C SER A 16 5.46 9.44 -13.91
N HIS A 17 4.77 10.21 -14.74
CA HIS A 17 4.63 11.65 -14.52
C HIS A 17 3.65 11.98 -13.39
N ASP A 18 2.83 11.00 -12.95
CA ASP A 18 1.89 11.18 -11.86
C ASP A 18 2.29 10.40 -10.62
N ALA A 19 3.54 9.93 -10.55
CA ALA A 19 3.99 9.07 -9.45
C ALA A 19 3.78 9.72 -8.09
N ARG A 20 4.03 11.02 -7.98
CA ARG A 20 3.86 11.72 -6.71
C ARG A 20 2.40 11.74 -6.27
N LEU A 21 1.48 11.94 -7.22
CA LEU A 21 0.05 11.91 -6.93
C LEU A 21 -0.37 10.54 -6.43
N PHE A 22 0.08 9.49 -7.10
CA PHE A 22 -0.23 8.13 -6.68
C PHE A 22 0.34 7.84 -5.30
N LEU A 23 1.55 8.32 -5.03
CA LEU A 23 2.14 8.13 -3.72
C LEU A 23 1.30 8.83 -2.64
N ASP A 24 0.84 10.03 -2.91
CA ASP A 24 -0.03 10.75 -1.97
C ASP A 24 -1.32 9.97 -1.69
N ILE A 25 -1.92 9.39 -2.73
CA ILE A 25 -3.13 8.60 -2.56
C ILE A 25 -2.84 7.36 -1.72
N ILE A 26 -1.76 6.65 -2.03
CA ILE A 26 -1.38 5.44 -1.31
C ILE A 26 -1.13 5.73 0.16
N VAL A 27 -0.38 6.78 0.44
CA VAL A 27 -0.06 7.17 1.82
C VAL A 27 -1.32 7.61 2.56
N THR A 28 -2.19 8.37 1.90
CA THR A 28 -3.44 8.82 2.51
C THR A 28 -4.33 7.64 2.87
N ASN A 29 -4.45 6.66 1.96
CA ASN A 29 -5.24 5.48 2.24
C ASN A 29 -4.67 4.70 3.42
N ALA A 30 -3.35 4.54 3.47
CA ALA A 30 -2.70 3.84 4.57
C ALA A 30 -2.93 4.56 5.89
N LYS A 31 -2.93 5.90 5.87
CA LYS A 31 -3.16 6.71 7.06
C LYS A 31 -4.53 6.40 7.69
N TYR A 32 -5.50 6.04 6.86
CA TYR A 32 -6.84 5.67 7.34
C TYR A 32 -6.97 4.17 7.56
N ASN A 33 -5.84 3.49 7.77
CA ASN A 33 -5.77 2.07 8.12
C ASN A 33 -6.26 1.13 7.01
N LYS A 34 -6.18 1.59 5.77
CA LYS A 34 -6.45 0.76 4.60
C LYS A 34 -5.12 0.27 4.06
N ILE A 35 -4.81 -0.98 4.29
CA ILE A 35 -3.54 -1.55 3.87
C ILE A 35 -3.43 -1.52 2.35
N GLN A 36 -2.34 -0.96 1.85
CA GLN A 36 -2.08 -0.83 0.41
C GLN A 36 -0.98 -1.80 0.03
N ALA A 37 -1.21 -2.58 -1.02
CA ALA A 37 -0.21 -3.51 -1.54
C ALA A 37 0.36 -2.93 -2.83
N ILE A 38 1.68 -2.94 -2.96
CA ILE A 38 2.35 -2.51 -4.19
C ILE A 38 3.06 -3.71 -4.78
N GLN A 39 2.68 -4.06 -6.01
CA GLN A 39 3.34 -5.12 -6.74
C GLN A 39 4.50 -4.53 -7.54
N TYR A 40 5.68 -5.08 -7.29
CA TYR A 40 6.89 -4.72 -8.03
C TYR A 40 7.57 -5.99 -8.50
N ARG A 41 7.48 -6.23 -9.81
CA ARG A 41 7.98 -7.47 -10.42
C ARG A 41 7.29 -8.66 -9.75
N ASP A 42 8.04 -9.58 -9.16
CA ASP A 42 7.48 -10.78 -8.55
C ASP A 42 7.25 -10.63 -7.05
N GLU A 43 7.42 -9.43 -6.53
CA GLU A 43 7.31 -9.19 -5.11
C GLU A 43 6.17 -8.24 -4.79
N THR A 44 5.63 -8.38 -3.59
CA THR A 44 4.61 -7.49 -3.07
C THR A 44 5.13 -6.84 -1.80
N VAL A 45 5.02 -5.52 -1.73
CA VAL A 45 5.34 -4.77 -0.52
C VAL A 45 4.08 -4.07 -0.04
N PHE A 46 4.05 -3.70 1.21
CA PHE A 46 2.86 -3.09 1.80
C PHE A 46 3.17 -1.73 2.37
N VAL A 47 2.20 -0.82 2.22
CA VAL A 47 2.21 0.48 2.89
C VAL A 47 1.10 0.46 3.91
N ILE A 48 1.46 0.63 5.17
CA ILE A 48 0.50 0.60 6.29
C ILE A 48 0.77 1.79 7.20
N SER A 49 -0.23 2.14 8.00
CA SER A 49 -0.05 3.18 9.00
C SER A 49 0.81 2.67 10.15
N GLU A 50 1.38 3.59 10.91
CA GLU A 50 2.12 3.23 12.10
C GLU A 50 1.24 2.46 13.08
N GLU A 51 -0.01 2.85 13.20
CA GLU A 51 -0.96 2.17 14.06
C GLU A 51 -1.13 0.71 13.66
N GLN A 52 -1.30 0.45 12.37
CA GLN A 52 -1.43 -0.91 11.85
C GLN A 52 -0.15 -1.70 12.09
N TYR A 53 0.99 -1.08 11.86
CA TYR A 53 2.27 -1.73 12.08
C TYR A 53 2.42 -2.15 13.54
N GLN A 54 2.06 -1.27 14.48
CA GLN A 54 2.16 -1.59 15.90
C GLN A 54 1.25 -2.75 16.29
N LYS A 55 0.05 -2.81 15.73
CA LYS A 55 -0.85 -3.92 15.98
C LYS A 55 -0.27 -5.24 15.52
N LEU A 56 0.31 -5.26 14.33
CA LEU A 56 0.93 -6.47 13.79
C LEU A 56 2.14 -6.89 14.63
N LYS A 57 2.91 -5.90 15.08
CA LYS A 57 4.12 -6.16 15.86
C LYS A 57 3.79 -6.73 17.24
N ASN A 58 2.67 -6.32 17.81
CA ASN A 58 2.28 -6.70 19.17
C ASN A 58 1.35 -7.89 19.22
N SER A 59 1.00 -8.46 18.08
CA SER A 59 0.07 -9.60 18.05
C SER A 59 0.77 -10.94 18.25
#